data_486dfc843c3203f8c605060f03f6e933
#
_entry.id   486dfc843c3203f8c605060f03f6e933
#
_cell.length_a   1.000
_cell.length_b   1.000
_cell.length_c   1.000
_cell.angle_alpha   90.00
_cell.angle_beta   90.00
_cell.angle_gamma   90.00
#
_symmetry.space_group_name_H-M   'P 1'
#
loop_
_entity.id
_entity.type
_entity.pdbx_description
1 polymer ?
#
loop_
_entity_poly.entity_id
_entity_poly.type
_entity_poly.pdbx_seq_one_letter_code
_entity_poly.pdbx_strand_id
1 'polypeptide(L)'
;MAEITNPRRVLIVLGGLDRGGAQSVVMNYYHFMDRTKIQFDFISHSNKKDELEDEIVSLGGRVFHFPRFKVYNLIEYRRQWIDFLKNHHDYLAIHAHMSSTASIFIPIAHKYGIKTIAHAHTSHDMGNIIKRSLEKISFHFVDYMADCFFACSQEAGIFRFGHSVVEGPKFGIWYNAIDLSLYKFSAIKREQIRTKLNVKNDELLIGNVGRLSYPKNQSFLIQVFYSFLKTRPGSKLLLVGNGEMELEIKALVEKLGLGKDVIFTGSVNNVQDYLSAMDLFVFPSYWEGLPVSVIEAQMAGLYCIVSSNVTREVRIGPNIEFDDLNRGIDFWVNRIANAPMYPREKMNIQNENYDIKEAAQKAEKFYLSLLS
;
A
#
# COMPACT_ATOMS: atom_id res chain seq x y z
N MET A 1 12.04 -11.98 -32.66
CA MET A 1 12.46 -11.31 -31.43
C MET A 1 13.78 -11.90 -31.03
N ALA A 2 14.83 -11.07 -30.86
CA ALA A 2 16.11 -11.59 -30.36
C ALA A 2 15.92 -12.20 -28.98
N GLU A 3 16.44 -13.41 -28.74
CA GLU A 3 16.48 -14.01 -27.41
C GLU A 3 17.22 -13.06 -26.47
N ILE A 4 16.55 -12.61 -25.42
CA ILE A 4 17.17 -11.80 -24.36
C ILE A 4 18.04 -12.75 -23.56
N THR A 5 19.32 -12.81 -23.83
CA THR A 5 20.27 -13.69 -23.14
C THR A 5 20.54 -13.28 -21.70
N ASN A 6 20.26 -12.02 -21.32
CA ASN A 6 20.31 -11.50 -19.94
C ASN A 6 19.10 -10.59 -19.70
N PRO A 7 18.45 -10.66 -18.52
CA PRO A 7 17.32 -9.81 -18.20
C PRO A 7 17.72 -8.32 -18.22
N ARG A 8 16.84 -7.47 -18.71
CA ARG A 8 17.00 -6.02 -18.56
C ARG A 8 16.76 -5.62 -17.12
N ARG A 9 17.61 -4.78 -16.58
CA ARG A 9 17.53 -4.38 -15.18
C ARG A 9 16.84 -3.03 -15.00
N VAL A 10 15.96 -2.96 -14.02
CA VAL A 10 15.31 -1.73 -13.56
C VAL A 10 15.74 -1.47 -12.12
N LEU A 11 16.19 -0.25 -11.84
CA LEU A 11 16.59 0.16 -10.51
C LEU A 11 15.40 0.75 -9.77
N ILE A 12 14.94 0.07 -8.73
CA ILE A 12 13.85 0.50 -7.86
C ILE A 12 14.42 1.34 -6.71
N VAL A 13 13.90 2.54 -6.50
CA VAL A 13 14.36 3.44 -5.42
C VAL A 13 13.29 3.60 -4.38
N LEU A 14 13.55 3.11 -3.16
CA LEU A 14 12.66 3.12 -2.00
C LEU A 14 13.30 3.80 -0.78
N GLY A 15 12.48 4.25 0.16
CA GLY A 15 12.94 4.86 1.42
C GLY A 15 13.55 3.88 2.41
N GLY A 16 13.28 2.60 2.24
CA GLY A 16 13.74 1.45 2.99
C GLY A 16 13.05 0.22 2.45
N LEU A 17 13.52 -0.97 2.86
CA LEU A 17 13.00 -2.26 2.43
C LEU A 17 12.37 -3.06 3.59
N ASP A 18 11.96 -2.37 4.66
CA ASP A 18 11.09 -2.95 5.68
C ASP A 18 9.65 -3.02 5.13
N ARG A 19 8.85 -3.97 5.61
CA ARG A 19 7.47 -4.17 5.11
C ARG A 19 6.60 -2.93 5.27
N GLY A 20 6.06 -2.44 4.17
CA GLY A 20 5.19 -1.26 4.08
C GLY A 20 4.37 -1.28 2.80
N GLY A 21 3.46 -0.32 2.63
CA GLY A 21 2.53 -0.31 1.50
C GLY A 21 3.21 -0.28 0.13
N ALA A 22 4.13 0.65 -0.10
CA ALA A 22 4.86 0.75 -1.37
C ALA A 22 5.76 -0.47 -1.61
N GLN A 23 6.44 -0.95 -0.56
CA GLN A 23 7.30 -2.13 -0.64
C GLN A 23 6.50 -3.39 -0.99
N SER A 24 5.34 -3.59 -0.36
CA SER A 24 4.47 -4.72 -0.67
C SER A 24 3.98 -4.69 -2.12
N VAL A 25 3.62 -3.51 -2.64
CA VAL A 25 3.24 -3.35 -4.04
C VAL A 25 4.39 -3.75 -4.97
N VAL A 26 5.58 -3.20 -4.76
CA VAL A 26 6.76 -3.51 -5.59
C VAL A 26 7.10 -5.00 -5.54
N MET A 27 7.09 -5.61 -4.35
CA MET A 27 7.37 -7.05 -4.19
C MET A 27 6.31 -7.93 -4.84
N ASN A 28 5.02 -7.56 -4.79
CA ASN A 28 3.97 -8.26 -5.52
C ASN A 28 4.29 -8.32 -7.02
N TYR A 29 4.60 -7.18 -7.64
CA TYR A 29 5.01 -7.15 -9.04
C TYR A 29 6.26 -7.99 -9.29
N TYR A 30 7.28 -7.90 -8.43
CA TYR A 30 8.54 -8.61 -8.58
C TYR A 30 8.39 -10.14 -8.51
N HIS A 31 7.46 -10.62 -7.69
CA HIS A 31 7.14 -12.05 -7.63
C HIS A 31 6.49 -12.58 -8.90
N PHE A 32 5.64 -11.79 -9.55
CA PHE A 32 4.82 -12.25 -10.67
C PHE A 32 5.37 -11.86 -12.06
N MET A 33 6.40 -11.01 -12.12
CA MET A 33 7.08 -10.67 -13.37
C MET A 33 7.96 -11.83 -13.86
N ASP A 34 8.11 -11.94 -15.19
CA ASP A 34 9.09 -12.83 -15.80
C ASP A 34 10.51 -12.27 -15.61
N ARG A 35 11.19 -12.75 -14.56
CA ARG A 35 12.53 -12.31 -14.18
C ARG A 35 13.63 -12.72 -15.17
N THR A 36 13.32 -13.53 -16.17
CA THR A 36 14.23 -13.80 -17.29
C THR A 36 14.26 -12.66 -18.30
N LYS A 37 13.23 -11.79 -18.31
CA LYS A 37 13.13 -10.61 -19.19
C LYS A 37 13.44 -9.31 -18.45
N ILE A 38 12.81 -9.10 -17.27
CA ILE A 38 12.99 -7.91 -16.44
C ILE A 38 13.42 -8.31 -15.06
N GLN A 39 14.52 -7.75 -14.58
CA GLN A 39 15.06 -8.00 -13.25
C GLN A 39 15.14 -6.69 -12.47
N PHE A 40 14.74 -6.71 -11.17
CA PHE A 40 14.82 -5.55 -10.31
C PHE A 40 16.09 -5.56 -9.47
N ASP A 41 16.71 -4.39 -9.34
CA ASP A 41 17.67 -4.05 -8.30
C ASP A 41 17.11 -2.93 -7.45
N PHE A 42 17.58 -2.80 -6.22
CA PHE A 42 16.97 -1.93 -5.23
C PHE A 42 17.99 -0.99 -4.60
N ILE A 43 17.60 0.27 -4.44
CA ILE A 43 18.26 1.21 -3.51
C ILE A 43 17.40 1.34 -2.27
N SER A 44 18.01 1.03 -1.12
CA SER A 44 17.46 1.29 0.21
C SER A 44 18.19 2.46 0.85
N HIS A 45 17.42 3.39 1.43
CA HIS A 45 17.96 4.49 2.22
C HIS A 45 18.06 4.11 3.70
N SER A 46 18.66 2.96 3.96
CA SER A 46 18.90 2.37 5.28
C SER A 46 20.36 2.03 5.44
N ASN A 47 20.93 2.25 6.64
CA ASN A 47 22.31 1.88 6.97
C ASN A 47 22.42 0.47 7.58
N LYS A 48 21.33 -0.26 7.65
CA LYS A 48 21.27 -1.63 8.18
C LYS A 48 20.52 -2.52 7.21
N LYS A 49 20.68 -3.82 7.36
CA LYS A 49 19.91 -4.81 6.62
C LYS A 49 18.41 -4.63 6.90
N ASP A 50 17.63 -4.51 5.84
CA ASP A 50 16.17 -4.40 5.89
C ASP A 50 15.50 -5.79 5.78
N GLU A 51 14.20 -5.89 6.14
CA GLU A 51 13.47 -7.16 6.22
C GLU A 51 13.35 -7.91 4.87
N LEU A 52 13.24 -7.19 3.75
CA LEU A 52 13.00 -7.78 2.43
C LEU A 52 14.26 -8.15 1.65
N GLU A 53 15.46 -7.85 2.16
CA GLU A 53 16.71 -8.05 1.40
C GLU A 53 16.96 -9.50 1.02
N ASP A 54 16.79 -10.44 1.98
CA ASP A 54 17.02 -11.86 1.69
C ASP A 54 16.05 -12.38 0.62
N GLU A 55 14.81 -11.91 0.66
CA GLU A 55 13.79 -12.24 -0.32
C GLU A 55 14.17 -11.68 -1.71
N ILE A 56 14.57 -10.40 -1.80
CA ILE A 56 15.03 -9.75 -3.04
C ILE A 56 16.21 -10.52 -3.65
N VAL A 57 17.23 -10.85 -2.83
CA VAL A 57 18.41 -11.58 -3.29
C VAL A 57 18.05 -12.98 -3.77
N SER A 58 17.14 -13.69 -3.09
CA SER A 58 16.66 -15.01 -3.49
C SER A 58 15.95 -15.00 -4.85
N LEU A 59 15.34 -13.86 -5.22
CA LEU A 59 14.70 -13.63 -6.51
C LEU A 59 15.68 -13.15 -7.60
N GLY A 60 16.97 -12.99 -7.28
CA GLY A 60 18.04 -12.59 -8.21
C GLY A 60 18.27 -11.07 -8.29
N GLY A 61 17.64 -10.29 -7.43
CA GLY A 61 17.85 -8.85 -7.29
C GLY A 61 19.11 -8.53 -6.49
N ARG A 62 19.62 -7.31 -6.67
CA ARG A 62 20.72 -6.74 -5.90
C ARG A 62 20.18 -5.60 -5.03
N VAL A 63 20.73 -5.43 -3.83
CA VAL A 63 20.37 -4.34 -2.92
C VAL A 63 21.57 -3.46 -2.69
N PHE A 64 21.39 -2.15 -2.82
CA PHE A 64 22.41 -1.13 -2.59
C PHE A 64 21.93 -0.18 -1.49
N HIS A 65 22.79 0.06 -0.50
CA HIS A 65 22.47 0.95 0.62
C HIS A 65 22.98 2.35 0.36
N PHE A 66 22.08 3.33 0.45
CA PHE A 66 22.39 4.74 0.37
C PHE A 66 22.12 5.42 1.71
N PRO A 67 22.88 6.45 2.09
CA PRO A 67 22.57 7.23 3.28
C PRO A 67 21.22 7.90 3.12
N ARG A 68 20.49 8.02 4.20
CA ARG A 68 19.24 8.77 4.20
C ARG A 68 19.52 10.22 3.84
N PHE A 69 18.81 10.73 2.83
CA PHE A 69 18.96 12.13 2.43
C PHE A 69 18.54 13.07 3.57
N LYS A 70 19.40 14.04 3.81
CA LYS A 70 19.14 15.18 4.68
C LYS A 70 19.70 16.42 3.97
N VAL A 71 19.07 17.58 4.12
CA VAL A 71 19.45 18.79 3.38
C VAL A 71 20.95 19.10 3.48
N TYR A 72 21.56 18.86 4.64
CA TYR A 72 22.97 19.12 4.88
C TYR A 72 23.94 18.13 4.18
N ASN A 73 23.46 16.95 3.74
CA ASN A 73 24.31 15.97 3.03
C ASN A 73 24.08 15.96 1.52
N LEU A 74 23.49 17.01 0.95
CA LEU A 74 23.13 17.08 -0.47
C LEU A 74 24.31 16.81 -1.42
N ILE A 75 25.48 17.37 -1.13
CA ILE A 75 26.69 17.23 -1.97
C ILE A 75 27.18 15.80 -1.95
N GLU A 76 27.26 15.18 -0.77
CA GLU A 76 27.68 13.80 -0.59
C GLU A 76 26.66 12.82 -1.24
N TYR A 77 25.38 13.01 -0.99
CA TYR A 77 24.32 12.21 -1.57
C TYR A 77 24.33 12.26 -3.11
N ARG A 78 24.52 13.47 -3.67
CA ARG A 78 24.65 13.66 -5.12
C ARG A 78 25.91 12.99 -5.67
N ARG A 79 27.06 13.07 -4.97
CA ARG A 79 28.30 12.39 -5.36
C ARG A 79 28.12 10.89 -5.39
N GLN A 80 27.48 10.32 -4.38
CA GLN A 80 27.20 8.88 -4.33
C GLN A 80 26.36 8.41 -5.52
N TRP A 81 25.35 9.17 -5.95
CA TRP A 81 24.60 8.85 -7.16
C TRP A 81 25.45 8.89 -8.42
N ILE A 82 26.35 9.87 -8.53
CA ILE A 82 27.29 9.98 -9.66
C ILE A 82 28.23 8.78 -9.70
N ASP A 83 28.83 8.43 -8.56
CA ASP A 83 29.77 7.31 -8.45
C ASP A 83 29.07 5.97 -8.70
N PHE A 84 27.85 5.81 -8.20
CA PHE A 84 27.04 4.63 -8.43
C PHE A 84 26.71 4.46 -9.91
N LEU A 85 26.13 5.47 -10.55
CA LEU A 85 25.71 5.39 -11.96
C LEU A 85 26.90 5.34 -12.93
N LYS A 86 28.06 5.86 -12.55
CA LYS A 86 29.29 5.67 -13.32
C LYS A 86 29.67 4.19 -13.47
N ASN A 87 29.41 3.38 -12.43
CA ASN A 87 29.74 1.97 -12.39
C ASN A 87 28.56 1.04 -12.72
N HIS A 88 27.33 1.59 -12.70
CA HIS A 88 26.05 0.87 -12.90
C HIS A 88 25.14 1.65 -13.82
N HIS A 89 25.49 1.80 -15.09
CA HIS A 89 24.75 2.60 -16.07
C HIS A 89 23.99 1.76 -17.10
N ASP A 90 23.96 0.45 -16.93
CA ASP A 90 23.28 -0.52 -17.81
C ASP A 90 21.79 -0.72 -17.46
N TYR A 91 21.26 0.10 -16.57
CA TYR A 91 19.83 0.06 -16.21
C TYR A 91 18.96 0.57 -17.36
N LEU A 92 17.88 -0.16 -17.63
CA LEU A 92 16.82 0.26 -18.55
C LEU A 92 16.09 1.52 -18.04
N ALA A 93 15.79 1.51 -16.75
CA ALA A 93 15.12 2.63 -16.09
C ALA A 93 15.46 2.69 -14.59
N ILE A 94 15.32 3.88 -14.00
CA ILE A 94 15.21 4.10 -12.56
C ILE A 94 13.74 4.38 -12.25
N HIS A 95 13.11 3.50 -11.48
CA HIS A 95 11.73 3.64 -11.02
C HIS A 95 11.72 4.13 -9.57
N ALA A 96 11.41 5.40 -9.40
CA ALA A 96 11.47 6.10 -8.13
C ALA A 96 10.13 6.06 -7.41
N HIS A 97 10.05 5.31 -6.32
CA HIS A 97 8.94 5.34 -5.36
C HIS A 97 9.15 6.35 -4.22
N MET A 98 10.22 7.13 -4.32
CA MET A 98 10.57 8.26 -3.45
C MET A 98 10.62 9.53 -4.26
N SER A 99 9.60 10.35 -4.16
CA SER A 99 9.52 11.60 -4.91
C SER A 99 10.46 12.70 -4.38
N SER A 100 10.73 12.73 -3.07
CA SER A 100 11.45 13.83 -2.42
C SER A 100 12.93 13.97 -2.84
N THR A 101 13.58 12.88 -3.26
CA THR A 101 14.99 12.89 -3.70
C THR A 101 15.14 12.70 -5.21
N ALA A 102 14.07 12.46 -5.93
CA ALA A 102 14.09 12.19 -7.36
C ALA A 102 14.68 13.35 -8.17
N SER A 103 14.44 14.60 -7.77
CA SER A 103 15.03 15.80 -8.40
C SER A 103 16.57 15.82 -8.36
N ILE A 104 17.20 15.05 -7.48
CA ILE A 104 18.67 15.00 -7.36
C ILE A 104 19.24 13.98 -8.34
N PHE A 105 18.66 12.82 -8.47
CA PHE A 105 19.25 11.73 -9.28
C PHE A 105 18.71 11.64 -10.71
N ILE A 106 17.51 12.15 -11.02
CA ILE A 106 16.97 12.18 -12.38
C ILE A 106 17.94 12.86 -13.36
N PRO A 107 18.44 14.09 -13.09
CA PRO A 107 19.39 14.72 -14.01
C PRO A 107 20.71 13.96 -14.17
N ILE A 108 21.09 13.15 -13.18
CA ILE A 108 22.29 12.32 -13.25
C ILE A 108 21.99 11.10 -14.12
N ALA A 109 20.85 10.43 -13.92
CA ALA A 109 20.41 9.29 -14.72
C ALA A 109 20.36 9.62 -16.23
N HIS A 110 19.81 10.77 -16.59
CA HIS A 110 19.71 11.22 -17.97
C HIS A 110 21.08 11.39 -18.65
N LYS A 111 22.15 11.76 -17.91
CA LYS A 111 23.50 11.83 -18.47
C LYS A 111 24.04 10.49 -18.92
N TYR A 112 23.51 9.41 -18.39
CA TYR A 112 23.86 8.03 -18.75
C TYR A 112 22.81 7.39 -19.69
N GLY A 113 21.82 8.17 -20.17
CA GLY A 113 20.77 7.66 -21.06
C GLY A 113 19.73 6.77 -20.39
N ILE A 114 19.68 6.76 -19.04
CA ILE A 114 18.77 5.92 -18.26
C ILE A 114 17.41 6.62 -18.17
N LYS A 115 16.34 5.93 -18.54
CA LYS A 115 14.96 6.42 -18.39
C LYS A 115 14.56 6.56 -16.92
N THR A 116 13.69 7.51 -16.63
CA THR A 116 13.29 7.81 -15.26
C THR A 116 11.77 7.80 -15.09
N ILE A 117 11.31 7.14 -14.04
CA ILE A 117 9.91 6.96 -13.72
C ILE A 117 9.67 7.50 -12.31
N ALA A 118 8.76 8.44 -12.16
CA ALA A 118 8.31 8.94 -10.85
C ALA A 118 6.98 8.29 -10.47
N HIS A 119 6.89 7.70 -9.26
CA HIS A 119 5.71 6.97 -8.81
C HIS A 119 5.20 7.50 -7.47
N ALA A 120 3.90 7.85 -7.42
CA ALA A 120 3.22 8.37 -6.25
C ALA A 120 2.37 7.28 -5.55
N HIS A 121 2.52 7.16 -4.22
CA HIS A 121 1.81 6.20 -3.39
C HIS A 121 0.86 6.82 -2.36
N THR A 122 0.82 8.14 -2.25
CA THR A 122 0.03 8.84 -1.24
C THR A 122 -0.74 10.00 -1.83
N SER A 123 -1.91 10.28 -1.26
CA SER A 123 -2.75 11.44 -1.57
C SER A 123 -2.65 12.56 -0.53
N HIS A 124 -1.72 12.45 0.43
CA HIS A 124 -1.59 13.44 1.52
C HIS A 124 -0.14 13.65 1.95
N ASP A 125 0.16 14.90 2.33
CA ASP A 125 1.45 15.28 2.92
C ASP A 125 1.52 14.95 4.41
N MET A 126 2.58 14.24 4.81
CA MET A 126 2.93 14.02 6.21
C MET A 126 4.18 14.85 6.54
N GLY A 127 4.03 15.98 7.22
CA GLY A 127 5.16 16.79 7.66
C GLY A 127 4.80 18.20 8.13
N ASN A 128 5.79 18.90 8.70
CA ASN A 128 5.64 20.30 9.04
C ASN A 128 5.67 21.20 7.78
N ILE A 129 5.23 22.46 7.91
CA ILE A 129 5.06 23.40 6.80
C ILE A 129 6.37 23.62 6.02
N ILE A 130 7.52 23.68 6.70
CA ILE A 130 8.82 23.90 6.06
C ILE A 130 9.21 22.71 5.19
N LYS A 131 9.05 21.48 5.72
CA LYS A 131 9.31 20.25 4.97
C LYS A 131 8.42 20.16 3.73
N ARG A 132 7.12 20.45 3.88
CA ARG A 132 6.15 20.49 2.77
C ARG A 132 6.55 21.49 1.68
N SER A 133 7.03 22.66 2.04
CA SER A 133 7.45 23.68 1.08
C SER A 133 8.68 23.25 0.28
N LEU A 134 9.68 22.65 0.93
CA LEU A 134 10.87 22.11 0.28
C LEU A 134 10.53 20.92 -0.62
N GLU A 135 9.66 20.05 -0.18
CA GLU A 135 9.16 18.93 -0.98
C GLU A 135 8.40 19.40 -2.22
N LYS A 136 7.53 20.41 -2.11
CA LYS A 136 6.83 21.01 -3.26
C LYS A 136 7.78 21.56 -4.31
N ILE A 137 8.86 22.22 -3.90
CA ILE A 137 9.89 22.72 -4.83
C ILE A 137 10.60 21.56 -5.51
N SER A 138 11.03 20.55 -4.76
CA SER A 138 11.64 19.33 -5.33
C SER A 138 10.70 18.63 -6.30
N PHE A 139 9.43 18.54 -5.95
CA PHE A 139 8.39 17.93 -6.77
C PHE A 139 8.18 18.64 -8.09
N HIS A 140 8.13 19.96 -8.07
CA HIS A 140 8.00 20.75 -9.28
C HIS A 140 9.10 20.44 -10.30
N PHE A 141 10.35 20.29 -9.85
CA PHE A 141 11.45 19.89 -10.75
C PHE A 141 11.27 18.47 -11.29
N VAL A 142 10.78 17.51 -10.49
CA VAL A 142 10.51 16.14 -10.95
C VAL A 142 9.48 16.12 -12.06
N ASP A 143 8.42 16.95 -11.92
CA ASP A 143 7.31 17.01 -12.88
C ASP A 143 7.75 17.45 -14.30
N TYR A 144 8.87 18.17 -14.41
CA TYR A 144 9.44 18.54 -15.70
C TYR A 144 10.52 17.59 -16.21
N MET A 145 11.15 16.82 -15.33
CA MET A 145 12.34 16.04 -15.68
C MET A 145 12.06 14.56 -15.90
N ALA A 146 11.10 13.95 -15.22
CA ALA A 146 10.85 12.53 -15.36
C ALA A 146 10.30 12.19 -16.75
N ASP A 147 10.71 11.03 -17.28
CA ASP A 147 10.25 10.55 -18.59
C ASP A 147 8.81 10.03 -18.51
N CYS A 148 8.44 9.37 -17.40
CA CYS A 148 7.12 8.81 -17.15
C CYS A 148 6.67 9.04 -15.69
N PHE A 149 5.35 9.06 -15.50
CA PHE A 149 4.72 9.28 -14.21
C PHE A 149 3.71 8.19 -13.93
N PHE A 150 3.74 7.63 -12.72
CA PHE A 150 2.74 6.69 -12.26
C PHE A 150 2.21 7.07 -10.89
N ALA A 151 0.96 6.68 -10.64
CA ALA A 151 0.37 6.76 -9.31
C ALA A 151 -0.51 5.53 -9.04
N CYS A 152 -0.71 5.20 -7.77
CA CYS A 152 -1.59 4.10 -7.38
C CYS A 152 -3.08 4.41 -7.61
N SER A 153 -3.44 5.70 -7.72
CA SER A 153 -4.78 6.20 -8.00
C SER A 153 -4.69 7.55 -8.73
N GLN A 154 -5.77 7.95 -9.39
CA GLN A 154 -5.83 9.26 -10.04
C GLN A 154 -5.70 10.40 -9.01
N GLU A 155 -6.35 10.25 -7.84
CA GLU A 155 -6.24 11.22 -6.75
C GLU A 155 -4.80 11.38 -6.25
N ALA A 156 -4.08 10.27 -6.06
CA ALA A 156 -2.66 10.30 -5.68
C ALA A 156 -1.80 10.98 -6.76
N GLY A 157 -2.12 10.74 -8.03
CA GLY A 157 -1.48 11.38 -9.17
C GLY A 157 -1.70 12.89 -9.18
N ILE A 158 -2.95 13.35 -9.06
CA ILE A 158 -3.31 14.78 -9.03
C ILE A 158 -2.64 15.46 -7.84
N PHE A 159 -2.71 14.84 -6.67
CA PHE A 159 -2.10 15.37 -5.45
C PHE A 159 -0.59 15.57 -5.61
N ARG A 160 0.07 14.61 -6.24
CA ARG A 160 1.53 14.59 -6.33
C ARG A 160 2.08 15.37 -7.53
N PHE A 161 1.47 15.25 -8.70
CA PHE A 161 1.97 15.76 -9.97
C PHE A 161 1.12 16.90 -10.56
N GLY A 162 -0.07 17.13 -10.02
CA GLY A 162 -1.03 18.10 -10.54
C GLY A 162 -1.80 17.61 -11.77
N HIS A 163 -2.85 18.35 -12.11
CA HIS A 163 -3.75 18.01 -13.22
C HIS A 163 -3.04 17.94 -14.57
N SER A 164 -2.14 18.87 -14.86
CA SER A 164 -1.45 18.94 -16.17
C SER A 164 -0.62 17.69 -16.48
N VAL A 165 0.00 17.08 -15.49
CA VAL A 165 0.76 15.84 -15.67
C VAL A 165 -0.19 14.66 -15.80
N VAL A 166 -1.21 14.59 -14.95
CA VAL A 166 -2.18 13.47 -14.92
C VAL A 166 -3.02 13.37 -16.19
N GLU A 167 -3.34 14.50 -16.82
CA GLU A 167 -4.04 14.56 -18.10
C GLU A 167 -3.10 14.39 -19.30
N GLY A 168 -1.80 14.35 -19.07
CA GLY A 168 -0.80 14.23 -20.10
C GLY A 168 -0.48 12.78 -20.54
N PRO A 169 0.15 12.61 -21.70
CA PRO A 169 0.42 11.28 -22.30
C PRO A 169 1.49 10.47 -21.57
N LYS A 170 2.23 11.09 -20.64
CA LYS A 170 3.31 10.45 -19.88
C LYS A 170 2.85 9.85 -18.55
N PHE A 171 1.57 10.02 -18.19
CA PHE A 171 1.00 9.54 -16.96
C PHE A 171 0.22 8.25 -17.16
N GLY A 172 0.29 7.36 -16.15
CA GLY A 172 -0.50 6.14 -16.07
C GLY A 172 -0.84 5.76 -14.63
N ILE A 173 -1.85 4.93 -14.47
CA ILE A 173 -2.16 4.31 -13.17
C ILE A 173 -1.39 2.99 -13.07
N TRP A 174 -0.64 2.85 -11.98
CA TRP A 174 0.03 1.61 -11.59
C TRP A 174 -0.67 1.07 -10.35
N TYR A 175 -1.62 0.18 -10.59
CA TYR A 175 -2.50 -0.31 -9.55
C TYR A 175 -1.76 -1.07 -8.44
N ASN A 176 -2.21 -0.94 -7.20
CA ASN A 176 -1.74 -1.74 -6.08
C ASN A 176 -2.32 -3.17 -6.20
N ALA A 177 -1.86 -3.90 -7.21
CA ALA A 177 -2.37 -5.22 -7.55
C ALA A 177 -1.90 -6.29 -6.55
N ILE A 178 -2.77 -7.28 -6.33
CA ILE A 178 -2.58 -8.39 -5.39
C ILE A 178 -2.92 -9.71 -6.07
N ASP A 179 -2.48 -10.82 -5.50
CA ASP A 179 -2.98 -12.13 -5.94
C ASP A 179 -4.42 -12.34 -5.44
N LEU A 180 -5.38 -11.99 -6.28
CA LEU A 180 -6.81 -12.07 -5.96
C LEU A 180 -7.24 -13.49 -5.53
N SER A 181 -6.54 -14.52 -5.99
CA SER A 181 -6.86 -15.91 -5.66
C SER A 181 -6.62 -16.25 -4.19
N LEU A 182 -5.66 -15.58 -3.53
CA LEU A 182 -5.33 -15.78 -2.13
C LEU A 182 -6.42 -15.26 -1.18
N TYR A 183 -7.20 -14.26 -1.61
CA TYR A 183 -8.16 -13.56 -0.76
C TYR A 183 -9.59 -14.10 -0.89
N LYS A 184 -9.79 -15.15 -1.68
CA LYS A 184 -11.11 -15.81 -1.73
C LYS A 184 -11.48 -16.36 -0.36
N PHE A 185 -12.75 -16.18 0.03
CA PHE A 185 -13.27 -16.68 1.30
C PHE A 185 -13.05 -18.20 1.44
N SER A 186 -12.62 -18.59 2.63
CA SER A 186 -12.43 -20.00 3.01
C SER A 186 -13.11 -20.31 4.34
N ALA A 187 -14.14 -21.15 4.31
CA ALA A 187 -14.85 -21.60 5.51
C ALA A 187 -13.91 -22.33 6.49
N ILE A 188 -12.97 -23.13 5.95
CA ILE A 188 -11.98 -23.84 6.77
C ILE A 188 -11.09 -22.86 7.52
N LYS A 189 -10.57 -21.83 6.83
CA LYS A 189 -9.72 -20.82 7.44
C LYS A 189 -10.50 -19.96 8.44
N ARG A 190 -11.75 -19.65 8.13
CA ARG A 190 -12.66 -18.98 9.06
C ARG A 190 -12.76 -19.73 10.39
N GLU A 191 -13.05 -21.01 10.35
CA GLU A 191 -13.16 -21.83 11.55
C GLU A 191 -11.84 -21.90 12.33
N GLN A 192 -10.72 -22.14 11.65
CA GLN A 192 -9.39 -22.19 12.25
C GLN A 192 -9.02 -20.89 12.99
N ILE A 193 -9.22 -19.75 12.35
CA ILE A 193 -8.87 -18.45 12.95
C ILE A 193 -9.84 -18.09 14.07
N ARG A 194 -11.15 -18.31 13.92
CA ARG A 194 -12.12 -18.04 14.98
C ARG A 194 -11.84 -18.88 16.22
N THR A 195 -11.51 -20.16 16.04
CA THR A 195 -11.08 -21.04 17.16
C THR A 195 -9.82 -20.51 17.82
N LYS A 196 -8.80 -20.14 17.04
CA LYS A 196 -7.54 -19.55 17.55
C LYS A 196 -7.77 -18.28 18.36
N LEU A 197 -8.71 -17.44 17.92
CA LEU A 197 -9.05 -16.16 18.57
C LEU A 197 -10.10 -16.31 19.70
N ASN A 198 -10.59 -17.52 19.95
CA ASN A 198 -11.69 -17.80 20.88
C ASN A 198 -12.94 -16.98 20.57
N VAL A 199 -13.31 -16.87 19.27
CA VAL A 199 -14.51 -16.19 18.77
C VAL A 199 -15.54 -17.24 18.37
N LYS A 200 -16.72 -17.20 18.95
CA LYS A 200 -17.80 -18.16 18.67
C LYS A 200 -18.45 -17.85 17.31
N ASN A 201 -19.15 -18.84 16.76
CA ASN A 201 -19.77 -18.72 15.44
C ASN A 201 -20.95 -17.72 15.40
N ASP A 202 -21.61 -17.53 16.52
CA ASP A 202 -22.73 -16.58 16.72
C ASP A 202 -22.28 -15.15 17.08
N GLU A 203 -21.00 -14.96 17.46
CA GLU A 203 -20.43 -13.64 17.73
C GLU A 203 -20.11 -12.92 16.42
N LEU A 204 -20.51 -11.66 16.29
CA LEU A 204 -20.13 -10.82 15.16
C LEU A 204 -18.67 -10.38 15.32
N LEU A 205 -17.83 -10.68 14.33
CA LEU A 205 -16.43 -10.26 14.29
C LEU A 205 -16.24 -9.11 13.28
N ILE A 206 -16.16 -7.90 13.80
CA ILE A 206 -15.85 -6.70 13.01
C ILE A 206 -14.32 -6.62 12.86
N GLY A 207 -13.82 -6.40 11.63
CA GLY A 207 -12.40 -6.36 11.35
C GLY A 207 -11.90 -5.03 10.82
N ASN A 208 -10.64 -4.74 11.14
CA ASN A 208 -9.83 -3.69 10.53
C ASN A 208 -8.42 -4.21 10.29
N VAL A 209 -7.88 -3.96 9.11
CA VAL A 209 -6.52 -4.37 8.73
C VAL A 209 -5.73 -3.14 8.31
N GLY A 210 -4.59 -2.92 8.95
CA GLY A 210 -3.69 -1.83 8.61
C GLY A 210 -2.75 -1.45 9.74
N ARG A 211 -1.81 -0.57 9.43
CA ARG A 211 -0.89 -0.01 10.42
C ARG A 211 -1.68 0.73 11.51
N LEU A 212 -1.34 0.51 12.77
CA LEU A 212 -1.92 1.26 13.89
C LEU A 212 -1.30 2.66 13.92
N SER A 213 -1.93 3.60 13.20
CA SER A 213 -1.37 4.92 12.92
C SER A 213 -2.48 5.98 12.82
N TYR A 214 -2.11 7.24 13.00
CA TYR A 214 -3.08 8.34 12.98
C TYR A 214 -3.99 8.37 11.73
N PRO A 215 -3.48 8.19 10.48
CA PRO A 215 -4.34 8.20 9.30
C PRO A 215 -5.42 7.12 9.29
N LYS A 216 -5.17 5.96 9.92
CA LYS A 216 -6.09 4.81 9.94
C LYS A 216 -7.25 4.96 10.92
N ASN A 217 -7.13 5.90 11.88
CA ASN A 217 -8.21 6.30 12.78
C ASN A 217 -8.87 5.17 13.56
N GLN A 218 -8.06 4.19 14.04
CA GLN A 218 -8.58 3.09 14.85
C GLN A 218 -9.20 3.56 16.17
N SER A 219 -8.76 4.69 16.70
CA SER A 219 -9.36 5.28 17.91
C SER A 219 -10.84 5.62 17.72
N PHE A 220 -11.22 6.12 16.53
CA PHE A 220 -12.63 6.33 16.22
C PHE A 220 -13.39 5.00 16.10
N LEU A 221 -12.80 4.00 15.44
CA LEU A 221 -13.41 2.67 15.31
C LEU A 221 -13.69 2.04 16.69
N ILE A 222 -12.77 2.18 17.64
CA ILE A 222 -12.95 1.67 19.02
C ILE A 222 -14.13 2.38 19.70
N GLN A 223 -14.28 3.69 19.54
CA GLN A 223 -15.41 4.44 20.11
C GLN A 223 -16.74 4.03 19.48
N VAL A 224 -16.76 3.84 18.17
CA VAL A 224 -17.93 3.28 17.45
C VAL A 224 -18.25 1.88 17.99
N PHE A 225 -17.25 1.03 18.10
CA PHE A 225 -17.41 -0.34 18.60
C PHE A 225 -17.92 -0.38 20.07
N TYR A 226 -17.39 0.49 20.93
CA TYR A 226 -17.88 0.65 22.31
C TYR A 226 -19.39 0.96 22.37
N SER A 227 -19.83 1.87 21.51
CA SER A 227 -21.25 2.22 21.42
C SER A 227 -22.06 1.10 20.76
N PHE A 228 -21.52 0.40 19.77
CA PHE A 228 -22.15 -0.73 19.11
C PHE A 228 -22.40 -1.92 20.05
N LEU A 229 -21.46 -2.22 20.96
CA LEU A 229 -21.63 -3.28 21.96
C LEU A 229 -22.86 -3.13 22.84
N LYS A 230 -23.35 -1.90 23.06
CA LYS A 230 -24.60 -1.65 23.82
C LYS A 230 -25.84 -2.14 23.06
N THR A 231 -25.78 -2.18 21.74
CA THR A 231 -26.87 -2.64 20.88
C THR A 231 -26.75 -4.14 20.54
N ARG A 232 -25.51 -4.65 20.45
CA ARG A 232 -25.24 -6.06 20.14
C ARG A 232 -24.12 -6.61 21.06
N PRO A 233 -24.44 -6.97 22.30
CA PRO A 233 -23.48 -7.63 23.22
C PRO A 233 -22.89 -8.90 22.61
N GLY A 234 -21.66 -9.24 22.99
CA GLY A 234 -20.95 -10.42 22.48
C GLY A 234 -20.24 -10.24 21.14
N SER A 235 -20.39 -9.07 20.49
CA SER A 235 -19.58 -8.76 19.30
C SER A 235 -18.11 -8.60 19.65
N LYS A 236 -17.20 -8.83 18.66
CA LYS A 236 -15.75 -8.66 18.81
C LYS A 236 -15.21 -7.72 17.75
N LEU A 237 -14.17 -6.97 18.10
CA LEU A 237 -13.40 -6.14 17.17
C LEU A 237 -12.01 -6.76 17.01
N LEU A 238 -11.62 -7.02 15.76
CA LEU A 238 -10.31 -7.56 15.39
C LEU A 238 -9.48 -6.49 14.70
N LEU A 239 -8.36 -6.12 15.33
CA LEU A 239 -7.38 -5.20 14.76
C LEU A 239 -6.14 -5.99 14.33
N VAL A 240 -5.91 -6.04 13.01
CA VAL A 240 -4.78 -6.75 12.39
C VAL A 240 -3.74 -5.73 11.95
N GLY A 241 -2.55 -5.81 12.53
CA GLY A 241 -1.42 -4.91 12.26
C GLY A 241 -0.79 -4.36 13.54
N ASN A 242 0.32 -3.66 13.37
CA ASN A 242 1.05 -2.94 14.41
C ASN A 242 1.30 -1.49 13.98
N GLY A 243 1.83 -0.67 14.85
CA GLY A 243 2.19 0.71 14.48
C GLY A 243 2.49 1.59 15.69
N GLU A 244 2.85 2.84 15.39
CA GLU A 244 3.29 3.82 16.38
C GLU A 244 2.22 4.21 17.40
N MET A 245 0.93 4.05 17.07
CA MET A 245 -0.17 4.35 17.97
C MET A 245 -0.66 3.14 18.79
N GLU A 246 0.02 2.00 18.73
CA GLU A 246 -0.45 0.76 19.39
C GLU A 246 -0.66 0.94 20.90
N LEU A 247 0.27 1.61 21.58
CA LEU A 247 0.17 1.84 23.02
C LEU A 247 -1.03 2.75 23.37
N GLU A 248 -1.25 3.80 22.58
CA GLU A 248 -2.36 4.74 22.78
C GLU A 248 -3.71 4.04 22.54
N ILE A 249 -3.78 3.24 21.48
CA ILE A 249 -4.99 2.48 21.13
C ILE A 249 -5.31 1.44 22.20
N LYS A 250 -4.32 0.71 22.72
CA LYS A 250 -4.50 -0.24 23.83
C LYS A 250 -4.96 0.46 25.11
N ALA A 251 -4.38 1.61 25.43
CA ALA A 251 -4.82 2.41 26.58
C ALA A 251 -6.27 2.87 26.45
N LEU A 252 -6.73 3.23 25.25
CA LEU A 252 -8.13 3.56 25.00
C LEU A 252 -9.06 2.35 25.21
N VAL A 253 -8.66 1.18 24.74
CA VAL A 253 -9.41 -0.08 24.94
C VAL A 253 -9.57 -0.39 26.42
N GLU A 254 -8.51 -0.29 27.20
CA GLU A 254 -8.55 -0.50 28.67
C GLU A 254 -9.43 0.54 29.36
N LYS A 255 -9.28 1.82 28.99
CA LYS A 255 -10.11 2.91 29.56
C LYS A 255 -11.61 2.70 29.33
N LEU A 256 -11.98 2.10 28.19
CA LEU A 256 -13.38 1.80 27.85
C LEU A 256 -13.86 0.45 28.35
N GLY A 257 -12.99 -0.33 29.02
CA GLY A 257 -13.34 -1.67 29.55
C GLY A 257 -13.53 -2.74 28.47
N LEU A 258 -12.91 -2.56 27.29
CA LEU A 258 -13.08 -3.41 26.12
C LEU A 258 -12.04 -4.53 25.99
N GLY A 259 -11.21 -4.75 27.01
CA GLY A 259 -10.08 -5.70 26.95
C GLY A 259 -10.45 -7.14 26.56
N LYS A 260 -11.71 -7.55 26.78
CA LYS A 260 -12.21 -8.88 26.39
C LYS A 260 -12.84 -8.91 24.98
N ASP A 261 -13.14 -7.74 24.39
CA ASP A 261 -13.93 -7.61 23.18
C ASP A 261 -13.12 -7.08 21.99
N VAL A 262 -11.93 -6.50 22.25
CA VAL A 262 -11.00 -6.05 21.22
C VAL A 262 -9.78 -6.97 21.18
N ILE A 263 -9.52 -7.54 20.00
CA ILE A 263 -8.44 -8.50 19.75
C ILE A 263 -7.38 -7.82 18.89
N PHE A 264 -6.13 -7.84 19.37
CA PHE A 264 -4.95 -7.38 18.62
C PHE A 264 -4.13 -8.59 18.18
N THR A 265 -3.82 -8.69 16.88
CA THR A 265 -2.99 -9.78 16.36
C THR A 265 -1.53 -9.38 16.22
N GLY A 266 -1.22 -8.08 16.22
CA GLY A 266 0.03 -7.59 15.66
C GLY A 266 0.10 -7.79 14.15
N SER A 267 1.30 -7.68 13.58
CA SER A 267 1.56 -7.98 12.18
C SER A 267 1.46 -9.48 11.91
N VAL A 268 0.79 -9.87 10.83
CA VAL A 268 0.62 -11.27 10.42
C VAL A 268 0.99 -11.44 8.94
N ASN A 269 1.46 -12.64 8.57
CA ASN A 269 1.83 -12.95 7.18
C ASN A 269 0.66 -13.53 6.36
N ASN A 270 -0.43 -13.93 7.04
CA ASN A 270 -1.59 -14.61 6.44
C ASN A 270 -2.88 -13.81 6.64
N VAL A 271 -2.86 -12.53 6.25
CA VAL A 271 -4.00 -11.59 6.40
C VAL A 271 -5.30 -12.19 5.81
N GLN A 272 -5.22 -12.91 4.70
CA GLN A 272 -6.35 -13.56 4.03
C GLN A 272 -7.11 -14.53 4.93
N ASP A 273 -6.42 -15.21 5.85
CA ASP A 273 -7.04 -16.14 6.78
C ASP A 273 -7.88 -15.36 7.84
N TYR A 274 -7.36 -14.24 8.31
CA TYR A 274 -8.07 -13.35 9.25
C TYR A 274 -9.25 -12.65 8.58
N LEU A 275 -9.12 -12.23 7.32
CA LEU A 275 -10.24 -11.70 6.55
C LEU A 275 -11.35 -12.76 6.36
N SER A 276 -10.98 -14.03 6.20
CA SER A 276 -11.97 -15.12 6.18
C SER A 276 -12.71 -15.25 7.51
N ALA A 277 -12.07 -14.98 8.65
CA ALA A 277 -12.69 -15.06 9.98
C ALA A 277 -13.68 -13.94 10.29
N MET A 278 -13.49 -12.75 9.73
CA MET A 278 -14.32 -11.57 9.94
C MET A 278 -15.73 -11.73 9.35
N ASP A 279 -16.67 -10.92 9.81
CA ASP A 279 -18.04 -10.83 9.27
C ASP A 279 -18.27 -9.50 8.57
N LEU A 280 -17.63 -8.44 9.02
CA LEU A 280 -17.74 -7.08 8.51
C LEU A 280 -16.36 -6.43 8.52
N PHE A 281 -16.07 -5.60 7.53
CA PHE A 281 -14.84 -4.81 7.48
C PHE A 281 -15.15 -3.32 7.62
N VAL A 282 -14.52 -2.65 8.60
CA VAL A 282 -14.75 -1.22 8.86
C VAL A 282 -13.43 -0.46 8.75
N PHE A 283 -13.40 0.57 7.91
CA PHE A 283 -12.19 1.29 7.56
C PHE A 283 -12.39 2.81 7.61
N PRO A 284 -12.32 3.43 8.80
CA PRO A 284 -12.63 4.85 9.02
C PRO A 284 -11.41 5.77 8.85
N SER A 285 -10.56 5.51 7.87
CA SER A 285 -9.33 6.27 7.65
C SER A 285 -9.62 7.74 7.33
N TYR A 286 -8.77 8.64 7.82
CA TYR A 286 -8.81 10.05 7.49
C TYR A 286 -8.39 10.33 6.05
N TRP A 287 -7.41 9.60 5.53
CA TRP A 287 -6.92 9.66 4.14
C TRP A 287 -6.10 8.43 3.78
N GLU A 288 -6.08 8.09 2.50
CA GLU A 288 -5.31 6.99 1.92
C GLU A 288 -4.89 7.34 0.48
N GLY A 289 -3.80 6.77 0.01
CA GLY A 289 -3.51 6.75 -1.42
C GLY A 289 -4.41 5.78 -2.17
N LEU A 290 -4.21 4.48 -1.94
CA LEU A 290 -5.11 3.40 -2.36
C LEU A 290 -4.95 2.24 -1.36
N PRO A 291 -5.86 2.06 -0.41
CA PRO A 291 -5.71 1.06 0.65
C PRO A 291 -5.97 -0.36 0.13
N VAL A 292 -4.90 -1.14 0.00
CA VAL A 292 -4.95 -2.53 -0.46
C VAL A 292 -5.83 -3.39 0.44
N SER A 293 -5.83 -3.16 1.75
CA SER A 293 -6.64 -3.93 2.70
C SER A 293 -8.16 -3.84 2.45
N VAL A 294 -8.64 -2.74 1.86
CA VAL A 294 -10.05 -2.62 1.44
C VAL A 294 -10.34 -3.48 0.22
N ILE A 295 -9.38 -3.59 -0.71
CA ILE A 295 -9.48 -4.46 -1.89
C ILE A 295 -9.48 -5.92 -1.44
N GLU A 296 -8.54 -6.29 -0.56
CA GLU A 296 -8.43 -7.63 0.03
C GLU A 296 -9.72 -8.06 0.76
N ALA A 297 -10.30 -7.14 1.55
CA ALA A 297 -11.54 -7.40 2.27
C ALA A 297 -12.73 -7.63 1.32
N GLN A 298 -12.85 -6.82 0.25
CA GLN A 298 -13.89 -7.02 -0.76
C GLN A 298 -13.71 -8.39 -1.46
N MET A 299 -12.47 -8.75 -1.83
CA MET A 299 -12.16 -10.06 -2.43
C MET A 299 -12.50 -11.22 -1.51
N ALA A 300 -12.33 -11.05 -0.19
CA ALA A 300 -12.76 -12.02 0.81
C ALA A 300 -14.29 -12.05 0.97
N GLY A 301 -15.06 -11.32 0.18
CA GLY A 301 -16.52 -11.25 0.21
C GLY A 301 -17.08 -10.49 1.42
N LEU A 302 -16.25 -9.74 2.16
CA LEU A 302 -16.71 -8.93 3.28
C LEU A 302 -17.48 -7.71 2.79
N TYR A 303 -18.56 -7.35 3.50
CA TYR A 303 -19.12 -6.02 3.34
C TYR A 303 -18.20 -5.01 3.99
N CYS A 304 -17.87 -3.94 3.27
CA CYS A 304 -16.90 -2.94 3.68
C CYS A 304 -17.59 -1.61 3.93
N ILE A 305 -17.49 -1.07 5.15
CA ILE A 305 -17.89 0.29 5.50
C ILE A 305 -16.61 1.13 5.56
N VAL A 306 -16.46 2.05 4.61
CA VAL A 306 -15.22 2.80 4.40
C VAL A 306 -15.49 4.29 4.52
N SER A 307 -14.52 5.03 5.07
CA SER A 307 -14.61 6.50 5.11
C SER A 307 -14.72 7.09 3.70
N SER A 308 -15.57 8.10 3.53
CA SER A 308 -15.70 8.85 2.27
C SER A 308 -14.45 9.64 1.88
N ASN A 309 -13.49 9.76 2.79
CA ASN A 309 -12.18 10.36 2.53
C ASN A 309 -11.21 9.40 1.80
N VAL A 310 -11.60 8.15 1.63
CA VAL A 310 -10.85 7.15 0.84
C VAL A 310 -11.31 7.23 -0.60
N THR A 311 -10.35 7.16 -1.54
CA THR A 311 -10.66 7.20 -2.97
C THR A 311 -11.68 6.14 -3.39
N ARG A 312 -12.61 6.53 -4.28
CA ARG A 312 -13.61 5.60 -4.83
C ARG A 312 -12.99 4.51 -5.72
N GLU A 313 -11.76 4.68 -6.14
CA GLU A 313 -11.03 3.71 -6.97
C GLU A 313 -10.82 2.37 -6.27
N VAL A 314 -10.90 2.31 -4.91
CA VAL A 314 -10.87 1.04 -4.17
C VAL A 314 -12.12 0.17 -4.37
N ARG A 315 -13.19 0.69 -4.96
CA ARG A 315 -14.41 -0.08 -5.24
C ARG A 315 -14.13 -1.07 -6.37
N ILE A 316 -14.05 -2.35 -6.04
CA ILE A 316 -13.87 -3.44 -7.00
C ILE A 316 -15.11 -4.33 -7.11
N GLY A 317 -16.07 -4.17 -6.18
CA GLY A 317 -17.29 -4.96 -6.11
C GLY A 317 -18.46 -4.17 -5.55
N PRO A 318 -19.65 -4.80 -5.44
CA PRO A 318 -20.84 -4.18 -4.89
C PRO A 318 -20.87 -4.13 -3.36
N ASN A 319 -19.97 -4.84 -2.68
CA ASN A 319 -19.94 -5.06 -1.25
C ASN A 319 -19.15 -3.96 -0.48
N ILE A 320 -19.31 -2.70 -0.90
CA ILE A 320 -18.64 -1.57 -0.27
C ILE A 320 -19.53 -0.33 -0.25
N GLU A 321 -19.53 0.36 0.89
CA GLU A 321 -20.13 1.68 1.06
C GLU A 321 -19.14 2.67 1.63
N PHE A 322 -19.39 3.95 1.34
CA PHE A 322 -18.54 5.06 1.77
C PHE A 322 -19.35 6.03 2.63
N ASP A 323 -18.90 6.22 3.86
CA ASP A 323 -19.58 7.03 4.87
C ASP A 323 -18.70 8.17 5.38
N ASP A 324 -19.32 9.34 5.61
CA ASP A 324 -18.62 10.51 6.12
C ASP A 324 -18.35 10.35 7.63
N LEU A 325 -17.09 10.56 8.03
CA LEU A 325 -16.66 10.54 9.43
C LEU A 325 -17.37 11.62 10.27
N ASN A 326 -17.72 12.77 9.65
CA ASN A 326 -18.36 13.89 10.33
C ASN A 326 -19.81 13.59 10.76
N ARG A 327 -20.41 12.49 10.29
CA ARG A 327 -21.73 12.06 10.73
C ARG A 327 -21.75 11.49 12.15
N GLY A 328 -20.58 11.28 12.74
CA GLY A 328 -20.41 10.91 14.13
C GLY A 328 -20.64 9.43 14.43
N ILE A 329 -20.45 9.08 15.71
CA ILE A 329 -20.42 7.69 16.20
C ILE A 329 -21.76 6.98 15.99
N ASP A 330 -22.86 7.60 16.35
CA ASP A 330 -24.20 6.95 16.29
C ASP A 330 -24.59 6.59 14.85
N PHE A 331 -24.20 7.40 13.89
CA PHE A 331 -24.41 7.08 12.48
C PHE A 331 -23.63 5.82 12.07
N TRP A 332 -22.34 5.73 12.43
CA TRP A 332 -21.51 4.57 12.12
C TRP A 332 -21.98 3.30 12.86
N VAL A 333 -22.48 3.44 14.10
CA VAL A 333 -23.14 2.34 14.83
C VAL A 333 -24.33 1.81 14.07
N ASN A 334 -25.19 2.70 13.58
CA ASN A 334 -26.37 2.32 12.79
C ASN A 334 -25.99 1.65 11.47
N ARG A 335 -24.93 2.14 10.79
CA ARG A 335 -24.40 1.52 9.55
C ARG A 335 -23.91 0.10 9.80
N ILE A 336 -23.17 -0.13 10.89
CA ILE A 336 -22.70 -1.45 11.29
C ILE A 336 -23.87 -2.37 11.63
N ALA A 337 -24.87 -1.88 12.40
CA ALA A 337 -26.02 -2.66 12.81
C ALA A 337 -26.90 -3.14 11.64
N ASN A 338 -26.97 -2.34 10.57
CA ASN A 338 -27.77 -2.61 9.39
C ASN A 338 -26.94 -3.07 8.17
N ALA A 339 -25.67 -3.43 8.38
CA ALA A 339 -24.79 -3.90 7.30
C ALA A 339 -25.36 -5.20 6.69
N PRO A 340 -25.44 -5.28 5.35
CA PRO A 340 -25.91 -6.50 4.70
C PRO A 340 -24.93 -7.65 4.93
N MET A 341 -25.45 -8.82 5.26
CA MET A 341 -24.69 -10.06 5.38
C MET A 341 -24.95 -10.93 4.16
N TYR A 342 -23.96 -11.11 3.32
CA TYR A 342 -24.06 -11.91 2.11
C TYR A 342 -23.45 -13.30 2.28
N PRO A 343 -23.94 -14.30 1.53
CA PRO A 343 -23.21 -15.57 1.38
C PRO A 343 -21.90 -15.32 0.63
N ARG A 344 -20.80 -15.29 1.36
CA ARG A 344 -19.47 -14.91 0.86
C ARG A 344 -18.93 -15.85 -0.21
N GLU A 345 -19.32 -17.12 -0.18
CA GLU A 345 -18.97 -18.15 -1.15
C GLU A 345 -19.49 -17.83 -2.57
N LYS A 346 -20.56 -17.02 -2.65
CA LYS A 346 -21.19 -16.65 -3.92
C LYS A 346 -20.62 -15.35 -4.51
N MET A 347 -19.76 -14.66 -3.77
CA MET A 347 -19.14 -13.43 -4.27
C MET A 347 -18.07 -13.80 -5.29
N ASN A 348 -18.29 -13.37 -6.52
CA ASN A 348 -17.32 -13.51 -7.60
C ASN A 348 -16.93 -12.12 -8.11
N ILE A 349 -15.89 -11.56 -7.53
CA ILE A 349 -15.34 -10.29 -7.93
C ILE A 349 -14.16 -10.56 -8.85
N GLN A 350 -14.21 -9.98 -10.04
CA GLN A 350 -13.11 -10.00 -11.01
C GLN A 350 -12.74 -8.56 -11.36
N ASN A 351 -11.48 -8.24 -11.23
CA ASN A 351 -10.98 -6.92 -11.61
C ASN A 351 -9.54 -7.05 -12.12
N GLU A 352 -9.37 -7.01 -13.44
CA GLU A 352 -8.08 -7.17 -14.11
C GLU A 352 -7.02 -6.15 -13.70
N ASN A 353 -7.44 -4.96 -13.25
CA ASN A 353 -6.51 -3.92 -12.81
C ASN A 353 -5.85 -4.25 -11.47
N TYR A 354 -6.53 -5.05 -10.64
CA TYR A 354 -6.02 -5.45 -9.32
C TYR A 354 -5.54 -6.90 -9.29
N ASP A 355 -5.66 -7.66 -10.39
CA ASP A 355 -5.03 -8.96 -10.52
C ASP A 355 -3.54 -8.80 -10.82
N ILE A 356 -2.69 -9.24 -9.89
CA ILE A 356 -1.24 -9.09 -10.03
C ILE A 356 -0.67 -9.81 -11.25
N LYS A 357 -1.28 -10.89 -11.70
CA LYS A 357 -0.82 -11.63 -12.88
C LYS A 357 -0.95 -10.78 -14.13
N GLU A 358 -2.11 -10.15 -14.31
CA GLU A 358 -2.37 -9.24 -15.41
C GLU A 358 -1.55 -7.94 -15.29
N ALA A 359 -1.50 -7.39 -14.08
CA ALA A 359 -0.77 -6.15 -13.82
C ALA A 359 0.75 -6.32 -14.03
N ALA A 360 1.33 -7.44 -13.60
CA ALA A 360 2.74 -7.73 -13.80
C ALA A 360 3.10 -7.89 -15.29
N GLN A 361 2.24 -8.52 -16.09
CA GLN A 361 2.44 -8.61 -17.55
C GLN A 361 2.35 -7.24 -18.23
N LYS A 362 1.42 -6.37 -17.80
CA LYS A 362 1.33 -4.99 -18.29
C LYS A 362 2.58 -4.19 -17.93
N ALA A 363 3.07 -4.35 -16.71
CA ALA A 363 4.30 -3.72 -16.23
C ALA A 363 5.54 -4.20 -17.02
N GLU A 364 5.66 -5.49 -17.28
CA GLU A 364 6.74 -6.05 -18.09
C GLU A 364 6.73 -5.45 -19.50
N LYS A 365 5.57 -5.43 -20.16
CA LYS A 365 5.41 -4.82 -21.50
C LYS A 365 5.80 -3.35 -21.49
N PHE A 366 5.39 -2.60 -20.45
CA PHE A 366 5.77 -1.20 -20.29
C PHE A 366 7.29 -1.04 -20.18
N TYR A 367 7.97 -1.78 -19.30
CA TYR A 367 9.42 -1.67 -19.20
C TYR A 367 10.11 -2.03 -20.50
N LEU A 368 9.70 -3.09 -21.19
CA LEU A 368 10.28 -3.47 -22.46
C LEU A 368 10.06 -2.42 -23.57
N SER A 369 8.95 -1.67 -23.52
CA SER A 369 8.70 -0.58 -24.48
C SER A 369 9.66 0.61 -24.32
N LEU A 370 10.36 0.72 -23.20
CA LEU A 370 11.36 1.77 -22.99
C LEU A 370 12.66 1.52 -23.80
N LEU A 371 12.78 0.36 -24.44
CA LEU A 371 13.90 0.02 -25.35
C LEU A 371 13.74 0.66 -26.73
N SER A 372 12.52 1.04 -27.11
CA SER A 372 12.19 1.74 -28.34
C SER A 372 12.31 3.24 -28.17
#